data_0adcc6c931de57a76611dd0f6bdd813c
#
_entry.id   0adcc6c931de57a76611dd0f6bdd813c
#
_cell.length_a   1.000
_cell.length_b   1.000
_cell.length_c   1.000
_cell.angle_alpha   90.00
_cell.angle_beta   90.00
_cell.angle_gamma   90.00
#
_symmetry.space_group_name_H-M   'P 1'
#
loop_
_entity.id
_entity.type
_entity.pdbx_description
1 polymer ?
#
loop_
_entity_poly.entity_id
_entity_poly.type
_entity_poly.pdbx_seq_one_letter_code
_entity_poly.pdbx_strand_id
1 'polypeptide(L)'
;MLEWKGEFRFEATADQVRTAIDGDGQVGPSPVNLLLESVGACAAIDVVDILQKGRQEIRGMHVEVGADRREEIPRAVTRLYIKFRIEGDIPEPRARRAVDLSLEKYCSVFHSLRMDVSVDTEIEIVP
;
A
#
# COMPACT_ATOMS: atom_id res chain seq x y z
N MET A 1 -12.73 16.21 -2.87
CA MET A 1 -13.82 16.80 -2.06
C MET A 1 -14.35 15.73 -1.10
N LEU A 2 -14.62 16.12 0.14
CA LEU A 2 -15.15 15.21 1.16
C LEU A 2 -16.50 15.71 1.63
N GLU A 3 -17.49 14.84 1.65
CA GLU A 3 -18.83 15.16 2.13
C GLU A 3 -19.18 14.29 3.33
N TRP A 4 -19.58 14.91 4.42
CA TRP A 4 -20.01 14.19 5.61
C TRP A 4 -21.36 13.51 5.39
N LYS A 5 -21.45 12.21 5.75
CA LYS A 5 -22.65 11.38 5.58
C LYS A 5 -23.27 10.93 6.90
N GLY A 6 -22.89 11.52 8.00
CA GLY A 6 -23.36 11.17 9.34
C GLY A 6 -22.35 10.31 10.08
N GLU A 7 -22.45 10.31 11.41
CA GLU A 7 -21.51 9.60 12.29
C GLU A 7 -20.06 9.97 11.95
N PHE A 8 -19.18 8.99 11.70
CA PHE A 8 -17.79 9.21 11.25
C PHE A 8 -17.59 8.84 9.80
N ARG A 9 -18.64 8.99 8.99
CA ARG A 9 -18.66 8.58 7.59
C ARG A 9 -18.54 9.78 6.67
N PHE A 10 -17.68 9.61 5.65
CA PHE A 10 -17.49 10.58 4.59
C PHE A 10 -17.52 9.89 3.22
N GLU A 11 -17.96 10.62 2.23
CA GLU A 11 -17.78 10.22 0.84
C GLU A 11 -16.73 11.15 0.21
N ALA A 12 -15.67 10.54 -0.32
CA ALA A 12 -14.64 11.26 -1.07
C ALA A 12 -14.94 11.18 -2.55
N THR A 13 -14.79 12.30 -3.25
CA THR A 13 -14.91 12.35 -4.71
C THR A 13 -13.67 12.99 -5.28
N ALA A 14 -12.98 12.27 -6.17
CA ALA A 14 -11.84 12.75 -6.92
C ALA A 14 -11.95 12.20 -8.35
N ASP A 15 -11.80 13.08 -9.34
CA ASP A 15 -11.86 12.69 -10.77
C ASP A 15 -13.10 11.84 -11.11
N GLN A 16 -14.25 12.20 -10.53
CA GLN A 16 -15.54 11.51 -10.69
C GLN A 16 -15.60 10.11 -10.05
N VAL A 17 -14.56 9.71 -9.32
CA VAL A 17 -14.53 8.45 -8.57
C VAL A 17 -14.92 8.71 -7.12
N ARG A 18 -15.82 7.88 -6.61
CA ARG A 18 -16.31 7.98 -5.24
C ARG A 18 -15.72 6.89 -4.37
N THR A 19 -15.37 7.25 -3.14
CA THR A 19 -14.82 6.33 -2.15
C THR A 19 -15.48 6.60 -0.81
N ALA A 20 -16.02 5.55 -0.19
CA ALA A 20 -16.54 5.65 1.18
C ALA A 20 -15.37 5.58 2.16
N ILE A 21 -15.38 6.47 3.16
CA ILE A 21 -14.40 6.48 4.25
C ILE A 21 -15.18 6.50 5.56
N ASP A 22 -14.82 5.61 6.48
CA ASP A 22 -15.55 5.45 7.73
C ASP A 22 -14.59 5.30 8.90
N GLY A 23 -14.61 6.27 9.83
CA GLY A 23 -13.79 6.20 11.04
C GLY A 23 -14.02 4.95 11.87
N ASP A 24 -15.22 4.35 11.80
CA ASP A 24 -15.56 3.09 12.48
C ASP A 24 -15.28 1.84 11.61
N GLY A 25 -14.90 2.02 10.35
CA GLY A 25 -14.55 0.91 9.47
C GLY A 25 -15.70 -0.02 9.07
N GLN A 26 -16.94 0.46 9.12
CA GLN A 26 -18.12 -0.37 8.82
C GLN A 26 -18.51 -0.38 7.35
N VAL A 27 -18.56 0.80 6.74
CA VAL A 27 -19.00 0.93 5.33
C VAL A 27 -17.86 1.29 4.38
N GLY A 28 -16.68 1.50 4.90
CA GLY A 28 -15.48 1.81 4.13
C GLY A 28 -14.24 1.77 5.01
N PRO A 29 -13.04 1.87 4.43
CA PRO A 29 -11.82 1.87 5.22
C PRO A 29 -11.76 3.10 6.13
N SER A 30 -11.12 2.92 7.30
CA SER A 30 -10.78 4.06 8.14
C SER A 30 -9.69 4.90 7.45
N PRO A 31 -9.51 6.17 7.83
CA PRO A 31 -8.46 7.00 7.24
C PRO A 31 -7.07 6.38 7.33
N VAL A 32 -6.70 5.77 8.45
CA VAL A 32 -5.39 5.11 8.58
C VAL A 32 -5.29 3.88 7.70
N ASN A 33 -6.33 3.04 7.64
CA ASN A 33 -6.32 1.88 6.73
C ASN A 33 -6.23 2.32 5.28
N LEU A 34 -6.91 3.40 4.90
CA LEU A 34 -6.81 3.94 3.54
C LEU A 34 -5.38 4.42 3.22
N LEU A 35 -4.70 5.02 4.19
CA LEU A 35 -3.30 5.40 4.05
C LEU A 35 -2.42 4.15 3.81
N LEU A 36 -2.62 3.09 4.62
CA LEU A 36 -1.86 1.84 4.47
C LEU A 36 -2.12 1.19 3.12
N GLU A 37 -3.39 1.11 2.72
CA GLU A 37 -3.78 0.57 1.41
C GLU A 37 -3.16 1.36 0.27
N SER A 38 -3.11 2.68 0.38
CA SER A 38 -2.50 3.51 -0.68
C SER A 38 -1.00 3.31 -0.78
N VAL A 39 -0.28 3.11 0.33
CA VAL A 39 1.15 2.75 0.30
C VAL A 39 1.33 1.40 -0.40
N GLY A 40 0.58 0.39 0.01
CA GLY A 40 0.66 -0.94 -0.58
C GLY A 40 0.34 -0.96 -2.06
N ALA A 41 -0.73 -0.28 -2.46
CA ALA A 41 -1.13 -0.21 -3.87
C ALA A 41 -0.10 0.54 -4.72
N CYS A 42 0.42 1.66 -4.22
CA CYS A 42 1.43 2.44 -4.94
C CYS A 42 2.71 1.61 -5.15
N ALA A 43 3.18 0.94 -4.10
CA ALA A 43 4.34 0.05 -4.21
C ALA A 43 4.06 -1.13 -5.17
N ALA A 44 2.88 -1.74 -5.08
CA ALA A 44 2.51 -2.86 -5.94
C ALA A 44 2.43 -2.46 -7.42
N ILE A 45 1.92 -1.28 -7.73
CA ILE A 45 1.89 -0.75 -9.11
C ILE A 45 3.31 -0.64 -9.66
N ASP A 46 4.25 -0.13 -8.88
CA ASP A 46 5.66 -0.06 -9.29
C ASP A 46 6.24 -1.46 -9.55
N VAL A 47 5.95 -2.42 -8.66
CA VAL A 47 6.43 -3.80 -8.80
C VAL A 47 5.91 -4.42 -10.09
N VAL A 48 4.61 -4.25 -10.37
CA VAL A 48 4.00 -4.73 -11.62
C VAL A 48 4.70 -4.10 -12.83
N ASP A 49 4.86 -2.79 -12.82
CA ASP A 49 5.49 -2.06 -13.93
C ASP A 49 6.93 -2.52 -14.17
N ILE A 50 7.72 -2.61 -13.12
CA ILE A 50 9.12 -3.02 -13.22
C ILE A 50 9.24 -4.45 -13.73
N LEU A 51 8.45 -5.38 -13.19
CA LEU A 51 8.48 -6.78 -13.60
C LEU A 51 8.02 -6.95 -15.04
N GLN A 52 6.97 -6.26 -15.47
CA GLN A 52 6.48 -6.32 -16.85
C GLN A 52 7.50 -5.75 -17.84
N LYS A 53 8.13 -4.64 -17.51
CA LYS A 53 9.21 -4.08 -18.33
C LYS A 53 10.42 -5.01 -18.40
N GLY A 54 10.64 -5.80 -17.36
CA GLY A 54 11.65 -6.86 -17.34
C GLY A 54 11.20 -8.15 -18.01
N ARG A 55 10.07 -8.16 -18.72
CA ARG A 55 9.50 -9.31 -19.43
C ARG A 55 9.13 -10.47 -18.49
N GLN A 56 8.78 -10.16 -17.26
CA GLN A 56 8.25 -11.15 -16.34
C GLN A 56 6.73 -11.20 -16.45
N GLU A 57 6.16 -12.40 -16.49
CA GLU A 57 4.73 -12.59 -16.56
C GLU A 57 4.16 -12.80 -15.16
N ILE A 58 3.30 -11.89 -14.74
CA ILE A 58 2.58 -11.95 -13.46
C ILE A 58 1.19 -12.50 -13.73
N ARG A 59 0.81 -13.59 -13.05
CA ARG A 59 -0.54 -14.16 -13.14
C ARG A 59 -1.46 -13.63 -12.05
N GLY A 60 -0.90 -13.19 -10.93
CA GLY A 60 -1.67 -12.62 -9.83
C GLY A 60 -0.75 -11.99 -8.80
N MET A 61 -1.33 -11.13 -7.98
CA MET A 61 -0.59 -10.51 -6.86
C MET A 61 -1.56 -10.17 -5.74
N HIS A 62 -1.16 -10.51 -4.53
CA HIS A 62 -1.84 -10.10 -3.30
C HIS A 62 -0.84 -9.33 -2.45
N VAL A 63 -1.27 -8.22 -1.90
CA VAL A 63 -0.43 -7.38 -1.05
C VAL A 63 -1.14 -7.15 0.28
N GLU A 64 -0.47 -7.50 1.36
CA GLU A 64 -0.95 -7.23 2.71
C GLU A 64 -0.11 -6.13 3.31
N VAL A 65 -0.76 -5.15 3.93
CA VAL A 65 -0.10 -4.04 4.58
C VAL A 65 -0.55 -3.96 6.02
N GLY A 66 0.41 -3.95 6.94
CA GLY A 66 0.18 -3.70 8.35
C GLY A 66 1.08 -2.59 8.84
N ALA A 67 0.83 -2.12 10.05
CA ALA A 67 1.63 -1.05 10.63
C ALA A 67 1.67 -1.13 12.14
N ASP A 68 2.78 -0.66 12.70
CA ASP A 68 2.85 -0.26 14.11
C ASP A 68 2.60 1.24 14.19
N ARG A 69 1.91 1.66 15.23
CA ARG A 69 1.58 3.05 15.51
C ARG A 69 2.01 3.41 16.93
N ARG A 70 2.30 4.68 17.15
CA ARG A 70 2.52 5.19 18.50
C ARG A 70 1.29 4.91 19.35
N GLU A 71 1.49 4.61 20.64
CA GLU A 71 0.40 4.50 21.60
C GLU A 71 -0.13 5.87 22.01
N GLU A 72 0.73 6.88 22.01
CA GLU A 72 0.40 8.26 22.40
C GLU A 72 -0.20 9.04 21.23
N ILE A 73 -1.04 10.01 21.55
CA ILE A 73 -1.61 10.93 20.56
C ILE A 73 -0.56 11.96 20.15
N PRO A 74 -0.35 12.22 18.84
CA PRO A 74 -0.98 11.57 17.71
C PRO A 74 -0.42 10.16 17.47
N ARG A 75 -1.31 9.22 17.19
CA ARG A 75 -0.95 7.81 16.97
C ARG A 75 -0.39 7.59 15.56
N ALA A 76 0.71 8.24 15.27
CA ALA A 76 1.35 8.16 13.96
C ALA A 76 1.91 6.77 13.68
N VAL A 77 1.95 6.41 12.40
CA VAL A 77 2.59 5.17 11.93
C VAL A 77 4.10 5.28 12.16
N THR A 78 4.68 4.27 12.77
CA THR A 78 6.12 4.20 13.06
C THR A 78 6.83 3.16 12.21
N ARG A 79 6.13 2.08 11.81
CA ARG A 79 6.67 0.99 11.00
C ARG A 79 5.58 0.43 10.11
N LEU A 80 5.95 0.08 8.88
CA LEU A 80 5.10 -0.60 7.92
C LEU A 80 5.58 -2.04 7.72
N TYR A 81 4.64 -2.93 7.49
CA TYR A 81 4.88 -4.31 7.11
C TYR A 81 4.15 -4.56 5.79
N ILE A 82 4.89 -4.87 4.73
CA ILE A 82 4.29 -5.11 3.42
C ILE A 82 4.70 -6.49 2.93
N LYS A 83 3.71 -7.36 2.72
CA LYS A 83 3.92 -8.69 2.17
C LYS A 83 3.38 -8.74 0.75
N PHE A 84 4.23 -9.12 -0.20
CA PHE A 84 3.88 -9.33 -1.59
C PHE A 84 3.83 -10.82 -1.87
N ARG A 85 2.66 -11.33 -2.25
CA ARG A 85 2.51 -12.69 -2.76
C ARG A 85 2.30 -12.58 -4.26
N ILE A 86 3.27 -13.05 -5.04
CA ILE A 86 3.29 -12.89 -6.49
C ILE A 86 3.16 -14.27 -7.13
N GLU A 87 2.14 -14.41 -7.97
CA GLU A 87 1.91 -15.65 -8.74
C GLU A 87 2.55 -15.52 -10.10
N GLY A 88 3.46 -16.44 -10.43
CA GLY A 88 4.19 -16.48 -11.68
C GLY A 88 5.57 -17.09 -11.52
N ASP A 89 6.16 -17.48 -12.64
CA ASP A 89 7.54 -18.00 -12.71
C ASP A 89 8.53 -16.83 -12.68
N ILE A 90 8.62 -16.16 -11.55
CA ILE A 90 9.45 -14.97 -11.41
C ILE A 90 10.62 -15.30 -10.48
N PRO A 91 11.87 -15.10 -10.94
CA PRO A 91 13.03 -15.27 -10.06
C PRO A 91 12.92 -14.32 -8.86
N GLU A 92 13.08 -14.85 -7.64
CA GLU A 92 12.98 -14.05 -6.43
C GLU A 92 13.89 -12.80 -6.45
N PRO A 93 15.15 -12.85 -6.92
CA PRO A 93 15.98 -11.65 -7.00
C PRO A 93 15.37 -10.54 -7.85
N ARG A 94 14.62 -10.89 -8.90
CA ARG A 94 13.90 -9.89 -9.70
C ARG A 94 12.78 -9.23 -8.94
N ALA A 95 11.99 -10.02 -8.23
CA ALA A 95 10.92 -9.50 -7.39
C ALA A 95 11.48 -8.63 -6.25
N ARG A 96 12.55 -9.09 -5.59
CA ARG A 96 13.21 -8.32 -4.53
C ARG A 96 13.70 -6.98 -5.05
N ARG A 97 14.36 -6.98 -6.20
CA ARG A 97 14.84 -5.75 -6.82
C ARG A 97 13.70 -4.78 -7.12
N ALA A 98 12.58 -5.29 -7.64
CA ALA A 98 11.41 -4.46 -7.96
C ALA A 98 10.82 -3.80 -6.70
N VAL A 99 10.67 -4.57 -5.63
CA VAL A 99 10.17 -4.06 -4.34
C VAL A 99 11.14 -3.01 -3.77
N ASP A 100 12.42 -3.29 -3.75
CA ASP A 100 13.42 -2.38 -3.21
C ASP A 100 13.46 -1.07 -4.00
N LEU A 101 13.43 -1.14 -5.33
CA LEU A 101 13.39 0.05 -6.18
C LEU A 101 12.14 0.90 -5.94
N SER A 102 10.98 0.26 -5.76
CA SER A 102 9.76 0.98 -5.45
C SER A 102 9.90 1.78 -4.17
N LEU A 103 10.30 1.13 -3.09
CA LEU A 103 10.33 1.77 -1.77
C LEU A 103 11.50 2.75 -1.62
N GLU A 104 12.63 2.49 -2.25
CA GLU A 104 13.79 3.38 -2.20
C GLU A 104 13.63 4.61 -3.10
N LYS A 105 12.94 4.48 -4.24
CA LYS A 105 12.99 5.52 -5.27
C LYS A 105 11.62 5.95 -5.82
N TYR A 106 10.72 5.03 -6.12
CA TYR A 106 9.57 5.33 -6.98
C TYR A 106 8.23 5.53 -6.26
N CYS A 107 8.03 4.92 -5.09
CA CYS A 107 6.74 4.99 -4.41
C CYS A 107 6.47 6.37 -3.83
N SER A 108 5.69 7.17 -4.55
CA SER A 108 5.36 8.53 -4.15
C SER A 108 4.64 8.58 -2.80
N VAL A 109 3.76 7.63 -2.55
CA VAL A 109 2.98 7.60 -1.30
C VAL A 109 3.89 7.29 -0.11
N PHE A 110 4.76 6.27 -0.22
CA PHE A 110 5.70 5.96 0.84
C PHE A 110 6.62 7.15 1.14
N HIS A 111 7.13 7.80 0.08
CA HIS A 111 8.02 8.96 0.24
C HIS A 111 7.29 10.22 0.72
N SER A 112 5.97 10.20 0.79
CA SER A 112 5.17 11.28 1.38
C SER A 112 4.95 11.11 2.88
N LEU A 113 5.35 9.98 3.45
CA LEU A 113 5.30 9.73 4.88
C LEU A 113 6.50 10.37 5.58
N ARG A 114 6.47 10.40 6.91
CA ARG A 114 7.61 10.86 7.70
C ARG A 114 8.85 10.03 7.37
N MET A 115 10.01 10.68 7.34
CA MET A 115 11.28 10.03 6.99
C MET A 115 11.72 8.98 8.01
N ASP A 116 11.20 9.03 9.23
CA ASP A 116 11.53 8.09 10.30
C ASP A 116 10.64 6.84 10.33
N VAL A 117 9.69 6.71 9.39
CA VAL A 117 8.89 5.49 9.24
C VAL A 117 9.77 4.40 8.62
N SER A 118 9.93 3.28 9.34
CA SER A 118 10.64 2.13 8.79
C SER A 118 9.67 1.19 8.08
N VAL A 119 10.20 0.36 7.18
CA VAL A 119 9.40 -0.61 6.43
C VAL A 119 10.10 -1.97 6.39
N ASP A 120 9.35 -3.02 6.70
CA ASP A 120 9.76 -4.40 6.53
C ASP A 120 8.96 -5.00 5.39
N THR A 121 9.62 -5.74 4.51
CA THR A 121 8.99 -6.37 3.35
C THR A 121 9.22 -7.87 3.35
N GLU A 122 8.22 -8.59 2.88
CA GLU A 122 8.29 -10.03 2.66
C GLU A 122 7.79 -10.33 1.25
N ILE A 123 8.44 -11.25 0.56
CA ILE A 123 8.07 -11.67 -0.79
C ILE A 123 7.88 -13.18 -0.80
N GLU A 124 6.74 -13.61 -1.31
CA GLU A 124 6.42 -15.01 -1.57
C GLU A 124 6.13 -15.17 -3.06
N ILE A 125 6.89 -16.03 -3.72
CA ILE A 125 6.66 -16.37 -5.14
C ILE A 125 5.88 -17.69 -5.18
N VAL A 126 4.76 -17.68 -5.89
CA VAL A 126 3.94 -18.86 -6.14
C VAL A 126 4.03 -19.19 -7.63
N PRO A 127 4.79 -20.24 -8.00
CA PRO A 127 5.01 -20.59 -9.41
C PRO A 127 3.72 -20.99 -10.12
#